data_6573774dd9f4fb50fa7cb7e4b492ae03
#
_entry.id   6573774dd9f4fb50fa7cb7e4b492ae03
#
_cell.length_a   1.000
_cell.length_b   1.000
_cell.length_c   1.000
_cell.angle_alpha   90.00
_cell.angle_beta   90.00
_cell.angle_gamma   90.00
#
_symmetry.space_group_name_H-M   'P 1'
#
loop_
_entity.id
_entity.type
_entity.pdbx_description
1 polymer ?
#
loop_
_entity_poly.entity_id
_entity_poly.type
_entity_poly.pdbx_seq_one_letter_code
_entity_poly.pdbx_strand_id
1 'polypeptide(L)'
;AGVDRVAVGDRVMASVDWGGHGGYCLAHQLCTHKLPKQLPFAEAAMVVNSYATSYAGLVWKGGLVAGEVVLVHSAAGAIGSAAVQIAKALGATVIATAGSAERLVFAKAQGADHVLNYMEDDFAAEVKALTDGRGADLIFDSVGGDVARRSLRCLAIEGRLLTIGYTSGDIPELPSNIFMVKNASLIGLNIGTYLGWSPGGNRDVYARKIFEIHDALRGLYEGGKLQPAVSLYHGLEQFRPAMNDLLNRQVLGKAVIEIGSPEWG
;
A
#
# COMPACT_ATOMS: atom_id res chain seq x y z
N ALA A 1 -30.23 -0.75 13.56
CA ALA A 1 -30.78 -2.08 13.30
C ALA A 1 -30.08 -2.67 12.08
N GLY A 2 -29.79 -3.99 12.06
CA GLY A 2 -29.15 -4.68 10.92
C GLY A 2 -27.63 -4.67 10.92
N VAL A 3 -26.96 -4.23 11.99
CA VAL A 3 -25.52 -4.39 12.21
C VAL A 3 -25.28 -5.60 13.09
N ASP A 4 -24.55 -6.56 12.60
CA ASP A 4 -24.28 -7.85 13.27
C ASP A 4 -22.78 -8.16 13.42
N ARG A 5 -21.92 -7.38 12.75
CA ARG A 5 -20.47 -7.63 12.72
C ARG A 5 -19.70 -6.94 13.84
N VAL A 6 -20.19 -5.83 14.32
CA VAL A 6 -19.59 -5.00 15.36
C VAL A 6 -20.65 -4.59 16.38
N ALA A 7 -20.24 -4.32 17.61
CA ALA A 7 -21.10 -3.89 18.71
C ALA A 7 -20.57 -2.57 19.30
N VAL A 8 -21.44 -1.90 20.07
CA VAL A 8 -21.04 -0.71 20.83
C VAL A 8 -19.94 -1.10 21.82
N GLY A 9 -18.87 -0.31 21.85
CA GLY A 9 -17.67 -0.56 22.65
C GLY A 9 -16.56 -1.34 21.94
N ASP A 10 -16.82 -1.90 20.75
CA ASP A 10 -15.74 -2.54 19.96
C ASP A 10 -14.72 -1.51 19.48
N ARG A 11 -13.44 -1.82 19.60
CA ARG A 11 -12.37 -1.11 18.93
C ARG A 11 -12.37 -1.51 17.45
N VAL A 12 -12.53 -0.53 16.56
CA VAL A 12 -12.65 -0.80 15.13
C VAL A 12 -11.77 0.11 14.28
N MET A 13 -11.42 -0.35 13.11
CA MET A 13 -10.94 0.46 11.98
C MET A 13 -11.95 0.36 10.84
N ALA A 14 -12.16 1.46 10.13
CA ALA A 14 -13.11 1.48 9.02
C ALA A 14 -12.59 2.29 7.84
N SER A 15 -12.87 1.80 6.64
CA SER A 15 -12.74 2.59 5.43
C SER A 15 -14.05 3.30 5.16
N VAL A 16 -14.02 4.64 5.10
CA VAL A 16 -15.21 5.48 4.93
C VAL A 16 -15.11 6.34 3.68
N ASP A 17 -16.25 6.60 3.04
CA ASP A 17 -16.32 7.47 1.88
C ASP A 17 -16.13 8.94 2.30
N TRP A 18 -16.72 9.32 3.44
CA TRP A 18 -16.79 10.68 3.95
C TRP A 18 -16.69 10.72 5.48
N GLY A 19 -16.30 11.87 6.02
CA GLY A 19 -16.36 12.11 7.46
C GLY A 19 -15.18 11.57 8.27
N GLY A 20 -14.13 11.04 7.63
CA GLY A 20 -12.95 10.51 8.34
C GLY A 20 -12.13 11.54 9.14
N HIS A 21 -12.31 12.85 8.87
CA HIS A 21 -11.71 13.94 9.62
C HIS A 21 -12.74 14.59 10.56
N GLY A 22 -13.40 13.81 11.37
CA GLY A 22 -14.42 14.26 12.32
C GLY A 22 -14.43 13.39 13.56
N GLY A 23 -14.96 13.91 14.68
CA GLY A 23 -15.10 13.16 15.93
C GLY A 23 -16.03 11.94 15.81
N TYR A 24 -16.92 11.96 14.81
CA TYR A 24 -17.84 10.86 14.46
C TYR A 24 -17.89 10.69 12.95
N CYS A 25 -18.05 9.46 12.49
CA CYS A 25 -18.33 9.17 11.09
C CYS A 25 -19.28 7.99 10.95
N LEU A 26 -19.97 7.92 9.81
CA LEU A 26 -20.77 6.75 9.44
C LEU A 26 -19.90 5.79 8.65
N ALA A 27 -19.82 4.55 9.09
CA ALA A 27 -19.10 3.49 8.42
C ALA A 27 -20.04 2.33 8.08
N HIS A 28 -19.94 1.81 6.87
CA HIS A 28 -20.68 0.61 6.50
C HIS A 28 -20.06 -0.62 7.18
N GLN A 29 -20.87 -1.51 7.76
CA GLN A 29 -20.36 -2.68 8.49
C GLN A 29 -19.43 -3.59 7.67
N LEU A 30 -19.60 -3.67 6.33
CA LEU A 30 -18.73 -4.43 5.44
C LEU A 30 -17.37 -3.77 5.19
N CYS A 31 -17.21 -2.50 5.58
CA CYS A 31 -15.95 -1.76 5.52
C CYS A 31 -15.36 -1.51 6.91
N THR A 32 -15.91 -2.18 7.96
CA THR A 32 -15.52 -2.01 9.36
C THR A 32 -14.96 -3.32 9.91
N HIS A 33 -13.79 -3.25 10.53
CA HIS A 33 -13.02 -4.41 10.99
C HIS A 33 -12.64 -4.21 12.46
N LYS A 34 -12.80 -5.26 13.29
CA LYS A 34 -12.34 -5.24 14.68
C LYS A 34 -10.83 -5.20 14.75
N LEU A 35 -10.30 -4.36 15.64
CA LEU A 35 -8.87 -4.23 15.86
C LEU A 35 -8.32 -5.37 16.71
N PRO A 36 -7.10 -5.87 16.41
CA PRO A 36 -6.30 -6.57 17.40
C PRO A 36 -6.13 -5.73 18.66
N LYS A 37 -6.13 -6.37 19.85
CA LYS A 37 -6.07 -5.64 21.13
C LYS A 37 -4.83 -4.73 21.23
N GLN A 38 -3.72 -5.18 20.68
CA GLN A 38 -2.42 -4.51 20.77
C GLN A 38 -2.22 -3.43 19.68
N LEU A 39 -3.06 -3.41 18.61
CA LEU A 39 -2.88 -2.45 17.53
C LEU A 39 -3.36 -1.05 17.95
N PRO A 40 -2.48 -0.03 17.99
CA PRO A 40 -2.86 1.35 18.24
C PRO A 40 -3.79 1.89 17.15
N PHE A 41 -4.69 2.82 17.48
CA PHE A 41 -5.62 3.42 16.51
C PHE A 41 -4.90 4.15 15.37
N ALA A 42 -3.81 4.85 15.67
CA ALA A 42 -3.01 5.53 14.65
C ALA A 42 -2.47 4.55 13.61
N GLU A 43 -1.90 3.43 14.05
CA GLU A 43 -1.41 2.37 13.17
C GLU A 43 -2.55 1.69 12.39
N ALA A 44 -3.69 1.47 13.05
CA ALA A 44 -4.88 0.89 12.44
C ALA A 44 -5.40 1.71 11.26
N ALA A 45 -5.28 3.05 11.32
CA ALA A 45 -5.63 3.94 10.21
C ALA A 45 -4.76 3.71 8.96
N MET A 46 -3.57 3.17 9.10
CA MET A 46 -2.73 2.73 7.97
C MET A 46 -3.13 1.33 7.51
N VAL A 47 -3.42 0.42 8.45
CA VAL A 47 -3.74 -0.99 8.14
C VAL A 47 -5.02 -1.10 7.31
N VAL A 48 -6.07 -0.37 7.66
CA VAL A 48 -7.39 -0.50 7.03
C VAL A 48 -7.41 -0.21 5.54
N ASN A 49 -6.51 0.62 5.05
CA ASN A 49 -6.45 0.99 3.63
C ASN A 49 -5.08 0.66 3.00
N SER A 50 -3.98 1.21 3.54
CA SER A 50 -2.68 1.08 2.89
C SER A 50 -2.18 -0.36 2.85
N TYR A 51 -2.27 -1.08 3.98
CA TYR A 51 -1.91 -2.50 4.01
C TYR A 51 -2.90 -3.35 3.23
N ALA A 52 -4.20 -3.06 3.33
CA ALA A 52 -5.22 -3.79 2.57
C ALA A 52 -5.00 -3.65 1.05
N THR A 53 -4.68 -2.43 0.58
CA THR A 53 -4.35 -2.18 -0.83
C THR A 53 -3.10 -2.94 -1.24
N SER A 54 -2.03 -2.87 -0.43
CA SER A 54 -0.76 -3.53 -0.75
C SER A 54 -0.88 -5.05 -0.74
N TYR A 55 -1.62 -5.61 0.22
CA TYR A 55 -1.90 -7.05 0.28
C TYR A 55 -2.75 -7.50 -0.92
N ALA A 56 -3.82 -6.75 -1.23
CA ALA A 56 -4.65 -7.05 -2.40
C ALA A 56 -3.83 -7.01 -3.69
N GLY A 57 -2.93 -6.01 -3.84
CA GLY A 57 -2.04 -5.90 -5.00
C GLY A 57 -1.06 -7.06 -5.10
N LEU A 58 -0.28 -7.28 -4.05
CA LEU A 58 0.77 -8.31 -4.07
C LEU A 58 0.22 -9.73 -4.12
N VAL A 59 -0.76 -10.05 -3.26
CA VAL A 59 -1.22 -11.42 -3.07
C VAL A 59 -2.41 -11.76 -3.97
N TRP A 60 -3.49 -10.99 -3.85
CA TRP A 60 -4.72 -11.34 -4.57
C TRP A 60 -4.59 -11.12 -6.09
N LYS A 61 -4.03 -9.96 -6.50
CA LYS A 61 -3.93 -9.61 -7.93
C LYS A 61 -2.61 -10.07 -8.52
N GLY A 62 -1.51 -9.87 -7.80
CA GLY A 62 -0.16 -10.18 -8.24
C GLY A 62 0.24 -11.65 -8.08
N GLY A 63 -0.46 -12.40 -7.22
CA GLY A 63 -0.13 -13.82 -6.99
C GLY A 63 1.29 -14.05 -6.47
N LEU A 64 1.78 -13.14 -5.61
CA LEU A 64 3.12 -13.20 -5.05
C LEU A 64 3.37 -14.55 -4.37
N VAL A 65 4.48 -15.19 -4.69
CA VAL A 65 4.98 -16.40 -4.06
C VAL A 65 6.35 -16.19 -3.42
N ALA A 66 6.67 -16.99 -2.41
CA ALA A 66 7.96 -16.93 -1.74
C ALA A 66 9.12 -17.18 -2.72
N GLY A 67 10.22 -16.45 -2.56
CA GLY A 67 11.41 -16.54 -3.43
C GLY A 67 11.37 -15.61 -4.65
N GLU A 68 10.26 -14.98 -4.97
CA GLU A 68 10.19 -13.98 -6.04
C GLU A 68 10.91 -12.68 -5.66
N VAL A 69 11.36 -11.95 -6.68
CA VAL A 69 11.89 -10.60 -6.56
C VAL A 69 10.78 -9.59 -6.80
N VAL A 70 10.52 -8.74 -5.80
CA VAL A 70 9.53 -7.66 -5.87
C VAL A 70 10.23 -6.31 -5.93
N LEU A 71 9.99 -5.54 -6.99
CA LEU A 71 10.39 -4.14 -7.09
C LEU A 71 9.24 -3.26 -6.57
N VAL A 72 9.49 -2.47 -5.52
CA VAL A 72 8.50 -1.57 -4.93
C VAL A 72 8.89 -0.12 -5.18
N HIS A 73 8.09 0.60 -5.95
CA HIS A 73 8.27 2.04 -6.16
C HIS A 73 7.61 2.88 -5.05
N SER A 74 8.18 4.08 -4.80
CA SER A 74 7.72 4.98 -3.72
C SER A 74 7.66 4.28 -2.35
N ALA A 75 8.68 3.48 -2.05
CA ALA A 75 8.72 2.58 -0.89
C ALA A 75 8.67 3.28 0.48
N ALA A 76 8.89 4.59 0.54
CA ALA A 76 8.78 5.38 1.77
C ALA A 76 7.37 5.97 2.02
N GLY A 77 6.44 5.83 1.08
CA GLY A 77 5.04 6.24 1.24
C GLY A 77 4.21 5.15 1.95
N ALA A 78 2.97 5.49 2.31
CA ALA A 78 2.09 4.61 3.07
C ALA A 78 1.84 3.24 2.40
N ILE A 79 1.54 3.24 1.09
CA ILE A 79 1.27 2.01 0.34
C ILE A 79 2.58 1.27 0.06
N GLY A 80 3.65 1.99 -0.33
CA GLY A 80 4.94 1.38 -0.64
C GLY A 80 5.60 0.71 0.56
N SER A 81 5.61 1.36 1.74
CA SER A 81 6.18 0.77 2.95
C SER A 81 5.40 -0.45 3.43
N ALA A 82 4.06 -0.42 3.31
CA ALA A 82 3.24 -1.60 3.56
C ALA A 82 3.56 -2.74 2.58
N ALA A 83 3.76 -2.43 1.29
CA ALA A 83 4.13 -3.43 0.28
C ALA A 83 5.49 -4.06 0.57
N VAL A 84 6.50 -3.27 0.98
CA VAL A 84 7.81 -3.79 1.40
C VAL A 84 7.66 -4.80 2.53
N GLN A 85 6.97 -4.43 3.62
CA GLN A 85 6.79 -5.32 4.77
C GLN A 85 6.01 -6.59 4.43
N ILE A 86 4.93 -6.48 3.67
CA ILE A 86 4.12 -7.64 3.26
C ILE A 86 4.95 -8.58 2.37
N ALA A 87 5.65 -8.05 1.36
CA ALA A 87 6.48 -8.87 0.48
C ALA A 87 7.58 -9.60 1.26
N LYS A 88 8.24 -8.91 2.21
CA LYS A 88 9.22 -9.55 3.11
C LYS A 88 8.60 -10.62 3.99
N ALA A 89 7.45 -10.34 4.61
CA ALA A 89 6.75 -11.30 5.46
C ALA A 89 6.35 -12.58 4.71
N LEU A 90 6.15 -12.48 3.40
CA LEU A 90 5.80 -13.59 2.50
C LEU A 90 7.01 -14.26 1.84
N GLY A 91 8.24 -13.87 2.21
CA GLY A 91 9.47 -14.54 1.77
C GLY A 91 10.00 -14.06 0.41
N ALA A 92 9.62 -12.89 -0.05
CA ALA A 92 10.18 -12.28 -1.25
C ALA A 92 11.52 -11.59 -0.99
N THR A 93 12.33 -11.44 -2.04
CA THR A 93 13.44 -10.47 -2.10
C THR A 93 12.89 -9.14 -2.54
N VAL A 94 13.07 -8.09 -1.74
CA VAL A 94 12.49 -6.77 -2.00
C VAL A 94 13.55 -5.77 -2.41
N ILE A 95 13.40 -5.22 -3.62
CA ILE A 95 14.14 -4.06 -4.11
C ILE A 95 13.20 -2.86 -4.02
N ALA A 96 13.59 -1.85 -3.24
CA ALA A 96 12.76 -0.67 -2.99
C ALA A 96 13.35 0.57 -3.66
N THR A 97 12.51 1.44 -4.22
CA THR A 97 12.97 2.71 -4.77
C THR A 97 12.35 3.90 -4.04
N ALA A 98 13.14 4.95 -3.85
CA ALA A 98 12.70 6.24 -3.34
C ALA A 98 13.53 7.38 -3.98
N GLY A 99 13.13 8.63 -3.75
CA GLY A 99 13.75 9.79 -4.40
C GLY A 99 14.70 10.60 -3.52
N SER A 100 15.06 10.11 -2.33
CA SER A 100 16.07 10.76 -1.47
C SER A 100 16.72 9.75 -0.53
N ALA A 101 17.93 10.08 -0.05
CA ALA A 101 18.69 9.24 0.87
C ALA A 101 17.91 8.91 2.16
N GLU A 102 17.25 9.90 2.77
CA GLU A 102 16.41 9.69 3.97
C GLU A 102 15.31 8.65 3.73
N ARG A 103 14.63 8.75 2.58
CA ARG A 103 13.56 7.83 2.20
C ARG A 103 14.08 6.42 1.90
N LEU A 104 15.30 6.31 1.39
CA LEU A 104 15.96 5.02 1.18
C LEU A 104 16.32 4.36 2.51
N VAL A 105 16.86 5.14 3.47
CA VAL A 105 17.10 4.66 4.83
C VAL A 105 15.82 4.16 5.48
N PHE A 106 14.72 4.91 5.33
CA PHE A 106 13.41 4.49 5.83
C PHE A 106 12.94 3.18 5.15
N ALA A 107 13.00 3.09 3.80
CA ALA A 107 12.59 1.88 3.08
C ALA A 107 13.43 0.65 3.49
N LYS A 108 14.73 0.85 3.74
CA LYS A 108 15.62 -0.20 4.27
C LYS A 108 15.17 -0.67 5.66
N ALA A 109 14.82 0.27 6.55
CA ALA A 109 14.29 -0.03 7.87
C ALA A 109 12.94 -0.76 7.84
N GLN A 110 12.13 -0.57 6.77
CA GLN A 110 10.90 -1.33 6.55
C GLN A 110 11.15 -2.77 6.07
N GLY A 111 12.39 -3.17 5.83
CA GLY A 111 12.76 -4.54 5.48
C GLY A 111 13.16 -4.76 4.02
N ALA A 112 13.35 -3.71 3.22
CA ALA A 112 13.88 -3.88 1.86
C ALA A 112 15.28 -4.50 1.88
N ASP A 113 15.55 -5.48 0.99
CA ASP A 113 16.87 -6.09 0.84
C ASP A 113 17.84 -5.14 0.12
N HIS A 114 17.33 -4.43 -0.88
CA HIS A 114 18.08 -3.43 -1.65
C HIS A 114 17.27 -2.15 -1.78
N VAL A 115 17.96 -1.02 -1.85
CA VAL A 115 17.35 0.30 -2.03
C VAL A 115 18.06 1.06 -3.14
N LEU A 116 17.29 1.71 -4.03
CA LEU A 116 17.80 2.42 -5.20
C LEU A 116 17.16 3.82 -5.28
N ASN A 117 17.98 4.82 -5.60
CA ASN A 117 17.49 6.18 -5.83
C ASN A 117 17.06 6.34 -7.30
N TYR A 118 15.76 6.35 -7.57
CA TYR A 118 15.26 6.47 -8.94
C TYR A 118 15.54 7.84 -9.59
N MET A 119 15.98 8.84 -8.81
CA MET A 119 16.36 10.16 -9.33
C MET A 119 17.80 10.19 -9.83
N GLU A 120 18.68 9.37 -9.27
CA GLU A 120 20.13 9.37 -9.53
C GLU A 120 20.55 8.11 -10.31
N ASP A 121 19.90 6.98 -10.04
CA ASP A 121 20.27 5.68 -10.56
C ASP A 121 19.48 5.30 -11.84
N ASP A 122 20.09 4.53 -12.73
CA ASP A 122 19.32 3.71 -13.67
C ASP A 122 18.82 2.46 -12.93
N PHE A 123 17.79 2.64 -12.12
CA PHE A 123 17.23 1.56 -11.29
C PHE A 123 16.92 0.29 -12.10
N ALA A 124 16.59 0.43 -13.40
CA ALA A 124 16.29 -0.74 -14.22
C ALA A 124 17.55 -1.56 -14.54
N ALA A 125 18.69 -0.91 -14.73
CA ALA A 125 19.97 -1.60 -14.88
C ALA A 125 20.41 -2.24 -13.57
N GLU A 126 20.26 -1.52 -12.45
CA GLU A 126 20.59 -2.03 -11.11
C GLU A 126 19.74 -3.23 -10.71
N VAL A 127 18.42 -3.20 -10.96
CA VAL A 127 17.53 -4.36 -10.70
C VAL A 127 18.01 -5.57 -11.51
N LYS A 128 18.41 -5.39 -12.76
CA LYS A 128 18.97 -6.50 -13.56
C LYS A 128 20.30 -7.01 -13.01
N ALA A 129 21.19 -6.12 -12.57
CA ALA A 129 22.45 -6.51 -11.95
C ALA A 129 22.23 -7.31 -10.66
N LEU A 130 21.28 -6.89 -9.81
CA LEU A 130 20.89 -7.56 -8.56
C LEU A 130 20.19 -8.91 -8.78
N THR A 131 19.76 -9.22 -10.00
CA THR A 131 18.98 -10.43 -10.34
C THR A 131 19.64 -11.28 -11.45
N ASP A 132 20.95 -11.15 -11.64
CA ASP A 132 21.71 -11.87 -12.67
C ASP A 132 21.10 -11.73 -14.08
N GLY A 133 20.57 -10.55 -14.41
CA GLY A 133 19.96 -10.21 -15.68
C GLY A 133 18.46 -10.60 -15.80
N ARG A 134 17.89 -11.33 -14.85
CA ARG A 134 16.51 -11.83 -14.90
C ARG A 134 15.48 -10.71 -14.80
N GLY A 135 15.66 -9.78 -13.89
CA GLY A 135 14.71 -8.73 -13.57
C GLY A 135 13.76 -9.09 -12.41
N ALA A 136 12.79 -8.20 -12.13
CA ALA A 136 11.81 -8.37 -11.08
C ALA A 136 10.60 -9.19 -11.55
N ASP A 137 10.17 -10.16 -10.74
CA ASP A 137 9.03 -11.02 -11.02
C ASP A 137 7.72 -10.26 -10.85
N LEU A 138 7.70 -9.33 -9.89
CA LEU A 138 6.54 -8.48 -9.63
C LEU A 138 7.01 -7.04 -9.37
N ILE A 139 6.42 -6.09 -10.08
CA ILE A 139 6.68 -4.65 -9.90
C ILE A 139 5.43 -4.01 -9.31
N PHE A 140 5.57 -3.42 -8.12
CA PHE A 140 4.51 -2.71 -7.42
C PHE A 140 4.68 -1.21 -7.66
N ASP A 141 3.86 -0.66 -8.57
CA ASP A 141 3.98 0.74 -9.01
C ASP A 141 2.78 1.59 -8.55
N SER A 142 3.07 2.56 -7.69
CA SER A 142 2.15 3.63 -7.27
C SER A 142 2.53 5.00 -7.84
N VAL A 143 3.58 5.06 -8.69
CA VAL A 143 4.14 6.30 -9.23
C VAL A 143 3.60 6.62 -10.60
N GLY A 144 3.62 5.64 -11.51
CA GLY A 144 3.22 5.83 -12.91
C GLY A 144 4.27 6.57 -13.73
N GLY A 145 3.84 7.20 -14.81
CA GLY A 145 4.65 8.04 -15.69
C GLY A 145 5.91 7.36 -16.21
N ASP A 146 7.04 8.08 -16.16
CA ASP A 146 8.34 7.58 -16.62
C ASP A 146 8.85 6.40 -15.80
N VAL A 147 8.56 6.36 -14.50
CA VAL A 147 8.95 5.24 -13.62
C VAL A 147 8.33 3.93 -14.12
N ALA A 148 7.05 3.93 -14.45
CA ALA A 148 6.38 2.76 -15.02
C ALA A 148 6.98 2.34 -16.37
N ARG A 149 7.27 3.31 -17.27
CA ARG A 149 7.91 3.04 -18.57
C ARG A 149 9.29 2.41 -18.41
N ARG A 150 10.13 2.97 -17.54
CA ARG A 150 11.48 2.44 -17.24
C ARG A 150 11.43 1.05 -16.62
N SER A 151 10.40 0.77 -15.81
CA SER A 151 10.21 -0.52 -15.15
C SER A 151 10.06 -1.69 -16.11
N LEU A 152 9.54 -1.46 -17.32
CA LEU A 152 9.45 -2.52 -18.36
C LEU A 152 10.82 -3.07 -18.76
N ARG A 153 11.91 -2.28 -18.61
CA ARG A 153 13.28 -2.72 -18.93
C ARG A 153 13.77 -3.80 -17.96
N CYS A 154 13.32 -3.75 -16.70
CA CYS A 154 13.69 -4.70 -15.65
C CYS A 154 12.56 -5.65 -15.21
N LEU A 155 11.42 -5.66 -15.91
CA LEU A 155 10.39 -6.68 -15.73
C LEU A 155 10.91 -8.03 -16.23
N ALA A 156 10.77 -9.08 -15.42
CA ALA A 156 11.19 -10.42 -15.81
C ALA A 156 10.27 -11.02 -16.90
N ILE A 157 10.70 -12.12 -17.52
CA ILE A 157 9.81 -12.95 -18.35
C ILE A 157 8.73 -13.52 -17.42
N GLU A 158 7.47 -13.55 -17.89
CA GLU A 158 6.27 -13.90 -17.11
C GLU A 158 6.03 -12.98 -15.91
N GLY A 159 6.74 -11.84 -15.82
CA GLY A 159 6.60 -10.87 -14.75
C GLY A 159 5.26 -10.14 -14.76
N ARG A 160 4.93 -9.50 -13.63
CA ARG A 160 3.68 -8.75 -13.46
C ARG A 160 3.99 -7.31 -13.04
N LEU A 161 3.47 -6.34 -13.79
CA LEU A 161 3.47 -4.93 -13.42
C LEU A 161 2.12 -4.58 -12.80
N LEU A 162 2.10 -4.28 -11.51
CA LEU A 162 0.92 -3.80 -10.79
C LEU A 162 0.87 -2.28 -10.86
N THR A 163 -0.18 -1.73 -11.45
CA THR A 163 -0.47 -0.30 -11.36
C THR A 163 -1.49 -0.04 -10.25
N ILE A 164 -1.04 0.69 -9.22
CA ILE A 164 -1.80 0.96 -8.00
C ILE A 164 -2.22 2.44 -7.93
N GLY A 165 -1.48 3.31 -8.61
CA GLY A 165 -1.74 4.75 -8.61
C GLY A 165 -0.75 5.51 -9.49
N TYR A 166 -0.93 6.83 -9.53
CA TYR A 166 -0.18 7.74 -10.39
C TYR A 166 0.26 8.98 -9.60
N THR A 167 1.09 8.78 -8.56
CA THR A 167 1.53 9.88 -7.70
C THR A 167 2.47 10.86 -8.41
N SER A 168 2.98 10.51 -9.60
CA SER A 168 3.67 11.45 -10.49
C SER A 168 2.74 12.47 -11.16
N GLY A 169 1.42 12.17 -11.20
CA GLY A 169 0.42 12.93 -11.96
C GLY A 169 0.36 12.54 -13.45
N ASP A 170 1.22 11.62 -13.90
CA ASP A 170 1.30 11.17 -15.29
C ASP A 170 0.83 9.70 -15.42
N ILE A 171 -0.16 9.46 -16.28
CA ILE A 171 -0.63 8.12 -16.62
C ILE A 171 0.26 7.57 -17.73
N PRO A 172 0.99 6.47 -17.51
CA PRO A 172 1.96 5.99 -18.47
C PRO A 172 1.30 5.35 -19.69
N GLU A 173 1.80 5.70 -20.88
CA GLU A 173 1.59 4.91 -22.07
C GLU A 173 2.63 3.77 -22.09
N LEU A 174 2.16 2.52 -22.06
CA LEU A 174 3.01 1.35 -22.02
C LEU A 174 2.93 0.56 -23.33
N PRO A 175 4.06 0.28 -23.98
CA PRO A 175 4.08 -0.46 -25.25
C PRO A 175 3.68 -1.91 -25.04
N SER A 176 2.52 -2.31 -25.56
CA SER A 176 1.94 -3.66 -25.38
C SER A 176 2.82 -4.78 -25.95
N ASN A 177 3.64 -4.50 -26.97
CA ASN A 177 4.59 -5.46 -27.53
C ASN A 177 5.61 -5.97 -26.51
N ILE A 178 5.98 -5.17 -25.49
CA ILE A 178 6.91 -5.62 -24.44
C ILE A 178 6.24 -6.70 -23.59
N PHE A 179 4.95 -6.53 -23.25
CA PHE A 179 4.20 -7.55 -22.50
C PHE A 179 4.08 -8.84 -23.30
N MET A 180 3.81 -8.74 -24.61
CA MET A 180 3.75 -9.90 -25.50
C MET A 180 5.09 -10.65 -25.56
N VAL A 181 6.21 -9.94 -25.80
CA VAL A 181 7.54 -10.58 -25.93
C VAL A 181 8.00 -11.21 -24.61
N LYS A 182 7.65 -10.62 -23.48
CA LYS A 182 8.01 -11.13 -22.16
C LYS A 182 6.98 -12.12 -21.57
N ASN A 183 5.86 -12.38 -22.25
CA ASN A 183 4.71 -13.10 -21.69
C ASN A 183 4.26 -12.51 -20.34
N ALA A 184 4.40 -11.20 -20.18
CA ALA A 184 4.18 -10.49 -18.93
C ALA A 184 2.74 -9.95 -18.83
N SER A 185 2.33 -9.56 -17.64
CA SER A 185 1.01 -9.01 -17.36
C SER A 185 1.06 -7.58 -16.84
N LEU A 186 0.12 -6.74 -17.29
CA LEU A 186 -0.21 -5.47 -16.66
C LEU A 186 -1.50 -5.65 -15.84
N ILE A 187 -1.44 -5.37 -14.54
CA ILE A 187 -2.53 -5.61 -13.62
C ILE A 187 -2.90 -4.31 -12.91
N GLY A 188 -4.14 -3.87 -13.06
CA GLY A 188 -4.69 -2.72 -12.34
C GLY A 188 -5.34 -3.11 -11.01
N LEU A 189 -5.16 -2.27 -9.99
CA LEU A 189 -5.87 -2.37 -8.73
C LEU A 189 -6.41 -1.02 -8.30
N ASN A 190 -7.72 -0.93 -8.15
CA ASN A 190 -8.41 0.14 -7.43
C ASN A 190 -9.20 -0.50 -6.28
N ILE A 191 -8.69 -0.41 -5.06
CA ILE A 191 -9.35 -0.98 -3.87
C ILE A 191 -10.74 -0.36 -3.63
N GLY A 192 -10.95 0.91 -4.03
CA GLY A 192 -12.22 1.61 -3.91
C GLY A 192 -13.36 0.92 -4.64
N THR A 193 -13.09 0.22 -5.74
CA THR A 193 -14.09 -0.59 -6.46
C THR A 193 -14.66 -1.69 -5.56
N TYR A 194 -13.82 -2.33 -4.77
CA TYR A 194 -14.23 -3.42 -3.88
C TYR A 194 -14.90 -2.92 -2.59
N LEU A 195 -14.64 -1.66 -2.23
CA LEU A 195 -15.28 -0.97 -1.10
C LEU A 195 -16.58 -0.25 -1.51
N GLY A 196 -16.93 -0.27 -2.81
CA GLY A 196 -18.13 0.36 -3.34
C GLY A 196 -18.01 1.88 -3.56
N TRP A 197 -16.78 2.42 -3.64
CA TRP A 197 -16.54 3.87 -3.83
C TRP A 197 -16.43 4.29 -5.30
N SER A 198 -16.17 3.35 -6.20
CA SER A 198 -16.07 3.63 -7.62
C SER A 198 -17.39 3.33 -8.36
N PRO A 199 -17.68 3.98 -9.48
CA PRO A 199 -18.80 3.61 -10.33
C PRO A 199 -18.74 2.12 -10.69
N GLY A 200 -19.84 1.40 -10.48
CA GLY A 200 -19.92 -0.05 -10.67
C GLY A 200 -19.27 -0.88 -9.56
N GLY A 201 -18.72 -0.23 -8.52
CA GLY A 201 -18.21 -0.92 -7.34
C GLY A 201 -19.31 -1.63 -6.56
N ASN A 202 -19.02 -2.79 -6.01
CA ASN A 202 -19.99 -3.59 -5.27
C ASN A 202 -19.36 -4.23 -4.04
N ARG A 203 -19.51 -3.57 -2.89
CA ARG A 203 -18.97 -4.05 -1.61
C ARG A 203 -19.56 -5.38 -1.18
N ASP A 204 -20.83 -5.65 -1.47
CA ASP A 204 -21.48 -6.88 -1.05
C ASP A 204 -20.85 -8.11 -1.73
N VAL A 205 -20.56 -7.99 -3.03
CA VAL A 205 -19.90 -9.05 -3.80
C VAL A 205 -18.48 -9.33 -3.29
N TYR A 206 -17.75 -8.27 -2.91
CA TYR A 206 -16.33 -8.38 -2.55
C TYR A 206 -16.06 -8.41 -1.04
N ALA A 207 -17.09 -8.25 -0.19
CA ALA A 207 -16.95 -8.20 1.26
C ALA A 207 -16.13 -9.37 1.82
N ARG A 208 -16.45 -10.61 1.40
CA ARG A 208 -15.72 -11.80 1.82
C ARG A 208 -14.22 -11.68 1.55
N LYS A 209 -13.85 -11.22 0.35
CA LYS A 209 -12.44 -11.07 -0.04
C LYS A 209 -11.73 -10.00 0.79
N ILE A 210 -12.41 -8.89 1.06
CA ILE A 210 -11.88 -7.82 1.94
C ILE A 210 -11.67 -8.35 3.36
N PHE A 211 -12.59 -9.15 3.90
CA PHE A 211 -12.41 -9.76 5.22
C PHE A 211 -11.23 -10.75 5.25
N GLU A 212 -11.07 -11.60 4.23
CA GLU A 212 -9.93 -12.51 4.10
C GLU A 212 -8.59 -11.74 4.10
N ILE A 213 -8.53 -10.58 3.43
CA ILE A 213 -7.36 -9.70 3.44
C ILE A 213 -7.07 -9.19 4.86
N HIS A 214 -8.08 -8.66 5.55
CA HIS A 214 -7.89 -8.14 6.90
C HIS A 214 -7.57 -9.23 7.93
N ASP A 215 -8.11 -10.44 7.77
CA ASP A 215 -7.76 -11.59 8.60
C ASP A 215 -6.30 -12.01 8.39
N ALA A 216 -5.83 -12.05 7.14
CA ALA A 216 -4.43 -12.33 6.84
C ALA A 216 -3.49 -11.24 7.41
N LEU A 217 -3.84 -9.97 7.23
CA LEU A 217 -3.07 -8.85 7.79
C LEU A 217 -3.01 -8.89 9.32
N ARG A 218 -4.12 -9.26 9.99
CA ARG A 218 -4.15 -9.48 11.43
C ARG A 218 -3.17 -10.57 11.85
N GLY A 219 -3.18 -11.71 11.16
CA GLY A 219 -2.24 -12.80 11.43
C GLY A 219 -0.78 -12.38 11.28
N LEU A 220 -0.45 -11.61 10.24
CA LEU A 220 0.90 -11.07 10.04
C LEU A 220 1.29 -10.07 11.13
N TYR A 221 0.36 -9.19 11.56
CA TYR A 221 0.61 -8.22 12.62
C TYR A 221 0.82 -8.90 13.96
N GLU A 222 -0.06 -9.81 14.35
CA GLU A 222 0.04 -10.60 15.60
C GLU A 222 1.28 -11.48 15.62
N GLY A 223 1.75 -11.93 14.46
CA GLY A 223 3.03 -12.63 14.26
C GLY A 223 4.26 -11.71 14.29
N GLY A 224 4.12 -10.41 14.55
CA GLY A 224 5.22 -9.45 14.61
C GLY A 224 5.89 -9.16 13.25
N LYS A 225 5.22 -9.48 12.15
CA LYS A 225 5.75 -9.29 10.79
C LYS A 225 5.45 -7.92 10.20
N LEU A 226 4.53 -7.18 10.78
CA LEU A 226 4.12 -5.86 10.32
C LEU A 226 4.30 -4.82 11.43
N GLN A 227 4.86 -3.67 11.08
CA GLN A 227 5.07 -2.51 11.94
C GLN A 227 4.61 -1.25 11.19
N PRO A 228 3.32 -0.88 11.27
CA PRO A 228 2.81 0.26 10.53
C PRO A 228 3.52 1.56 10.92
N ALA A 229 4.10 2.24 9.94
CA ALA A 229 4.83 3.48 10.16
C ALA A 229 3.93 4.67 9.90
N VAL A 230 3.69 5.49 10.93
CA VAL A 230 2.81 6.65 10.87
C VAL A 230 3.53 7.92 11.28
N SER A 231 3.24 9.02 10.58
CA SER A 231 3.56 10.39 10.98
C SER A 231 2.31 10.95 11.65
N LEU A 232 2.37 11.13 12.98
CA LEU A 232 1.20 11.48 13.78
C LEU A 232 1.07 12.99 13.96
N TYR A 233 -0.12 13.51 13.75
CA TYR A 233 -0.53 14.90 13.96
C TYR A 233 -1.65 14.93 14.99
N HIS A 234 -1.56 15.79 15.99
CA HIS A 234 -2.51 15.87 17.08
C HIS A 234 -3.48 17.03 16.90
N GLY A 235 -4.77 16.73 16.84
CA GLY A 235 -5.84 17.70 16.67
C GLY A 235 -6.19 17.98 15.20
N LEU A 236 -7.46 18.29 14.98
CA LEU A 236 -7.98 18.55 13.62
C LEU A 236 -7.39 19.80 12.97
N GLU A 237 -6.93 20.77 13.78
CA GLU A 237 -6.23 21.97 13.32
C GLU A 237 -4.91 21.66 12.61
N GLN A 238 -4.32 20.48 12.84
CA GLN A 238 -3.13 20.00 12.14
C GLN A 238 -3.41 19.44 10.74
N PHE A 239 -4.67 19.46 10.29
CA PHE A 239 -5.02 18.97 8.94
C PHE A 239 -4.24 19.69 7.84
N ARG A 240 -4.19 21.02 7.88
CA ARG A 240 -3.47 21.80 6.86
C ARG A 240 -1.95 21.57 6.90
N PRO A 241 -1.26 21.62 8.05
CA PRO A 241 0.13 21.19 8.17
C PRO A 241 0.38 19.79 7.60
N ALA A 242 -0.39 18.80 8.00
CA ALA A 242 -0.25 17.41 7.52
C ALA A 242 -0.38 17.30 6.00
N MET A 243 -1.32 18.01 5.40
CA MET A 243 -1.48 18.07 3.93
C MET A 243 -0.29 18.74 3.24
N ASN A 244 0.25 19.82 3.82
CA ASN A 244 1.44 20.48 3.30
C ASN A 244 2.67 19.55 3.35
N ASP A 245 2.86 18.83 4.46
CA ASP A 245 3.95 17.87 4.59
C ASP A 245 3.83 16.72 3.59
N LEU A 246 2.61 16.26 3.31
CA LEU A 246 2.36 15.27 2.25
C LEU A 246 2.73 15.81 0.86
N LEU A 247 2.29 17.04 0.52
CA LEU A 247 2.58 17.68 -0.76
C LEU A 247 4.08 17.93 -0.95
N ASN A 248 4.76 18.31 0.13
CA ASN A 248 6.21 18.54 0.15
C ASN A 248 7.03 17.25 0.32
N ARG A 249 6.37 16.09 0.31
CA ARG A 249 7.01 14.78 0.47
C ARG A 249 7.82 14.63 1.78
N GLN A 250 7.40 15.28 2.87
CA GLN A 250 8.05 15.21 4.18
C GLN A 250 7.53 14.04 5.05
N VAL A 251 6.37 13.46 4.69
CA VAL A 251 5.79 12.32 5.40
C VAL A 251 6.51 11.03 5.03
N LEU A 252 6.90 10.27 6.04
CA LEU A 252 7.33 8.87 5.94
C LEU A 252 6.21 7.96 6.43
N GLY A 253 5.88 6.91 5.65
CA GLY A 253 4.72 6.09 5.93
C GLY A 253 3.41 6.85 5.67
N LYS A 254 2.49 6.86 6.64
CA LYS A 254 1.17 7.48 6.53
C LYS A 254 1.01 8.67 7.47
N ALA A 255 0.58 9.82 6.95
CA ALA A 255 0.08 10.91 7.80
C ALA A 255 -1.24 10.50 8.46
N VAL A 256 -1.30 10.61 9.77
CA VAL A 256 -2.49 10.28 10.58
C VAL A 256 -2.78 11.45 11.51
N ILE A 257 -4.04 11.89 11.54
CA ILE A 257 -4.50 12.93 12.48
C ILE A 257 -5.24 12.23 13.61
N GLU A 258 -4.71 12.37 14.81
CA GLU A 258 -5.37 11.93 16.02
C GLU A 258 -6.36 13.01 16.45
N ILE A 259 -7.65 12.72 16.30
CA ILE A 259 -8.75 13.57 16.73
C ILE A 259 -9.17 13.06 18.11
N GLY A 260 -9.06 13.90 19.13
CA GLY A 260 -9.42 13.54 20.51
C GLY A 260 -10.84 12.95 20.59
N SER A 261 -11.04 12.06 21.56
CA SER A 261 -12.37 11.52 21.82
C SER A 261 -13.29 12.67 22.21
N PRO A 262 -14.47 12.82 21.57
CA PRO A 262 -15.47 13.74 22.06
C PRO A 262 -15.85 13.31 23.49
N GLU A 263 -15.87 14.24 24.42
CA GLU A 263 -16.46 13.97 25.74
C GLU A 263 -17.94 13.66 25.53
N TRP A 264 -18.35 12.47 25.94
CA TRP A 264 -19.75 12.09 25.97
C TRP A 264 -20.38 12.91 27.13
N GLY A 265 -21.08 13.99 26.79
CA GLY A 265 -21.91 14.72 27.71
C GLY A 265 -23.23 13.99 27.98
#